data_a8b7544a436f80562932a16d2a47e296
#
_entry.id   a8b7544a436f80562932a16d2a47e296
#
_cell.length_a   1.000
_cell.length_b   1.000
_cell.length_c   1.000
_cell.angle_alpha   90.00
_cell.angle_beta   90.00
_cell.angle_gamma   90.00
#
_symmetry.space_group_name_H-M   'P 1'
#
loop_
_entity.id
_entity.type
_entity.pdbx_description
1 polymer ?
#
loop_
_entity_poly.entity_id
_entity_poly.type
_entity_poly.pdbx_seq_one_letter_code
_entity_poly.pdbx_strand_id
1 'polypeptide(L)'
;MLEYEADFHDAMLRIYCQAKKDGYNAMRFQQMILADGGLATAKKLLASKGYSEGLTRLWEMGRLDISMEALVIKSPWCSLFSEDELENARKRLEGYNFKFE
;
A
#
# COMPACT_ATOMS: atom_id res chain seq x y z
N MET A 1 4.38 20.47 -5.51
CA MET A 1 3.52 19.38 -5.03
C MET A 1 3.09 18.52 -6.20
N LEU A 2 3.15 17.21 -6.05
CA LEU A 2 2.74 16.30 -7.11
C LEU A 2 1.23 16.24 -7.19
N GLU A 3 0.70 16.19 -8.41
CA GLU A 3 -0.72 15.97 -8.64
C GLU A 3 -1.12 14.63 -8.03
N TYR A 4 -2.28 14.55 -7.44
CA TYR A 4 -2.83 13.37 -6.75
C TYR A 4 -2.17 13.03 -5.40
N GLU A 5 -1.15 13.76 -4.97
CA GLU A 5 -0.46 13.41 -3.72
C GLU A 5 -1.42 13.45 -2.52
N ALA A 6 -2.23 14.50 -2.41
CA ALA A 6 -3.21 14.63 -1.33
C ALA A 6 -4.28 13.54 -1.41
N ASP A 7 -4.75 13.24 -2.62
CA ASP A 7 -5.76 12.20 -2.83
C ASP A 7 -5.19 10.82 -2.50
N PHE A 8 -3.93 10.59 -2.85
CA PHE A 8 -3.25 9.33 -2.52
C PHE A 8 -3.11 9.18 -1.00
N HIS A 9 -2.76 10.27 -0.30
CA HIS A 9 -2.69 10.27 1.16
C HIS A 9 -4.02 9.82 1.77
N ASP A 10 -5.13 10.37 1.27
CA ASP A 10 -6.47 9.99 1.73
C ASP A 10 -6.78 8.54 1.42
N ALA A 11 -6.37 8.06 0.23
CA ALA A 11 -6.58 6.68 -0.15
C ALA A 11 -5.81 5.73 0.77
N MET A 12 -4.60 6.10 1.18
CA MET A 12 -3.81 5.31 2.14
C MET A 12 -4.52 5.21 3.50
N LEU A 13 -5.12 6.31 3.96
CA LEU A 13 -5.88 6.30 5.21
C LEU A 13 -7.13 5.43 5.10
N ARG A 14 -7.75 5.38 3.93
CA ARG A 14 -8.90 4.50 3.69
C ARG A 14 -8.51 3.03 3.77
N ILE A 15 -7.32 2.68 3.29
CA ILE A 15 -6.80 1.32 3.43
C ILE A 15 -6.73 0.94 4.91
N TYR A 16 -6.19 1.83 5.72
CA TYR A 16 -6.11 1.61 7.17
C TYR A 16 -7.49 1.39 7.77
N CYS A 17 -8.45 2.25 7.43
CA CYS A 17 -9.80 2.14 7.96
C CYS A 17 -10.48 0.85 7.54
N GLN A 18 -10.33 0.44 6.29
CA GLN A 18 -10.92 -0.78 5.77
C GLN A 18 -10.31 -2.01 6.43
N ALA A 19 -8.99 -2.04 6.58
CA ALA A 19 -8.31 -3.15 7.24
C ALA A 19 -8.78 -3.28 8.70
N LYS A 20 -8.95 -2.15 9.37
CA LYS A 20 -9.42 -2.12 10.76
C LYS A 20 -10.82 -2.70 10.88
N LYS A 21 -11.71 -2.35 9.94
CA LYS A 21 -13.07 -2.91 9.90
C LYS A 21 -13.06 -4.41 9.73
N ASP A 22 -12.11 -4.92 8.94
CA ASP A 22 -11.99 -6.33 8.65
C ASP A 22 -11.20 -7.09 9.73
N GLY A 23 -10.76 -6.41 10.76
CA GLY A 23 -10.14 -7.05 11.92
C GLY A 23 -8.65 -6.82 12.09
N TYR A 24 -8.04 -6.03 11.20
CA TYR A 24 -6.60 -5.74 11.31
C TYR A 24 -6.35 -4.25 11.59
N ASN A 25 -5.92 -3.96 12.81
CA ASN A 25 -5.59 -2.60 13.21
C ASN A 25 -4.11 -2.31 12.90
N ALA A 26 -3.85 -1.78 11.72
CA ALA A 26 -2.50 -1.48 11.25
C ALA A 26 -2.01 -0.14 11.81
N MET A 27 -1.88 -0.04 13.14
CA MET A 27 -1.51 1.22 13.82
C MET A 27 -0.21 1.81 13.33
N ARG A 28 0.80 0.98 13.09
CA ARG A 28 2.10 1.43 12.64
C ARG A 28 2.02 2.10 11.27
N PHE A 29 1.22 1.51 10.38
CA PHE A 29 0.96 2.06 9.06
C PHE A 29 0.29 3.43 9.18
N GLN A 30 -0.73 3.54 10.03
CA GLN A 30 -1.41 4.81 10.27
C GLN A 30 -0.43 5.86 10.82
N GLN A 31 0.38 5.51 11.80
CA GLN A 31 1.35 6.42 12.40
C GLN A 31 2.34 6.95 11.38
N MET A 32 2.81 6.09 10.47
CA MET A 32 3.71 6.51 9.40
C MET A 32 3.05 7.50 8.45
N ILE A 33 1.80 7.24 8.08
CA ILE A 33 1.05 8.13 7.19
C ILE A 33 0.87 9.50 7.84
N LEU A 34 0.51 9.53 9.11
CA LEU A 34 0.28 10.78 9.82
C LEU A 34 1.58 11.57 10.04
N ALA A 35 2.69 10.87 10.21
CA ALA A 35 3.99 11.52 10.44
C ALA A 35 4.66 11.97 9.15
N ASP A 36 4.66 11.13 8.11
CA ASP A 36 5.43 11.33 6.89
C ASP A 36 4.60 11.67 5.66
N GLY A 37 3.30 11.46 5.72
CA GLY A 37 2.40 11.58 4.57
C GLY A 37 2.28 10.25 3.83
N GLY A 38 1.18 10.08 3.10
CA GLY A 38 0.87 8.84 2.40
C GLY A 38 1.89 8.46 1.34
N LEU A 39 2.30 9.42 0.51
CA LEU A 39 3.25 9.14 -0.57
C LEU A 39 4.62 8.73 -0.03
N ALA A 40 5.15 9.48 0.94
CA ALA A 40 6.44 9.16 1.53
C ALA A 40 6.41 7.80 2.24
N THR A 41 5.32 7.49 2.91
CA THR A 41 5.12 6.20 3.57
C THR A 41 5.15 5.05 2.56
N ALA A 42 4.43 5.20 1.45
CA ALA A 42 4.39 4.16 0.41
C ALA A 42 5.77 3.93 -0.19
N LYS A 43 6.49 5.00 -0.52
CA LYS A 43 7.84 4.89 -1.09
C LYS A 43 8.81 4.23 -0.11
N LYS A 44 8.72 4.58 1.15
CA LYS A 44 9.55 4.01 2.21
C LYS A 44 9.31 2.50 2.34
N LEU A 45 8.05 2.10 2.36
CA LEU A 45 7.68 0.70 2.50
C LEU A 45 8.06 -0.12 1.26
N LEU A 46 7.94 0.47 0.07
CA LEU A 46 8.35 -0.20 -1.17
C LEU A 46 9.86 -0.37 -1.27
N ALA A 47 10.62 0.55 -0.68
CA ALA A 47 12.08 0.47 -0.66
C ALA A 47 12.61 -0.52 0.37
N SER A 48 11.82 -0.87 1.37
CA SER A 48 12.24 -1.81 2.41
C SER A 48 12.40 -3.21 1.83
N LYS A 49 13.38 -3.96 2.35
CA LYS A 49 13.60 -5.35 1.91
C LYS A 49 12.76 -6.30 2.74
N GLY A 50 12.23 -7.32 2.08
CA GLY A 50 11.48 -8.37 2.76
C GLY A 50 9.99 -8.09 2.82
N TYR A 51 9.29 -8.93 3.54
CA TYR A 51 7.84 -8.85 3.64
C TYR A 51 7.39 -7.75 4.57
N SER A 52 6.38 -7.05 4.15
CA SER A 52 5.63 -6.24 5.08
C SER A 52 4.72 -7.19 5.86
N GLU A 53 4.75 -7.09 7.16
CA GLU A 53 3.88 -7.87 8.05
C GLU A 53 2.41 -7.60 7.72
N GLY A 54 2.11 -6.35 7.36
CA GLY A 54 0.76 -5.97 6.96
C GLY A 54 0.27 -6.69 5.72
N LEU A 55 1.14 -6.87 4.72
CA LEU A 55 0.76 -7.57 3.49
C LEU A 55 0.44 -9.04 3.77
N THR A 56 1.25 -9.70 4.58
CA THR A 56 1.01 -11.08 4.99
C THR A 56 -0.33 -11.19 5.72
N ARG A 57 -0.60 -10.26 6.63
CA ARG A 57 -1.85 -10.25 7.39
C ARG A 57 -3.07 -10.11 6.48
N LEU A 58 -3.00 -9.19 5.51
CA LEU A 58 -4.08 -9.00 4.55
C LEU A 58 -4.27 -10.24 3.67
N TRP A 59 -3.18 -10.91 3.31
CA TRP A 59 -3.25 -12.16 2.57
C TRP A 59 -4.00 -13.23 3.38
N GLU A 60 -3.68 -13.36 4.66
CA GLU A 60 -4.35 -14.32 5.55
C GLU A 60 -5.84 -14.05 5.67
N MET A 61 -6.23 -12.77 5.60
CA MET A 61 -7.63 -12.35 5.66
C MET A 61 -8.35 -12.46 4.33
N GLY A 62 -7.62 -12.79 3.25
CA GLY A 62 -8.19 -12.80 1.91
C GLY A 62 -8.46 -11.41 1.36
N ARG A 63 -7.75 -10.40 1.83
CA ARG A 63 -7.97 -9.00 1.47
C ARG A 63 -6.72 -8.31 0.93
N LEU A 64 -6.00 -8.98 0.04
CA LEU A 64 -4.87 -8.33 -0.66
C LEU A 64 -5.31 -7.16 -1.52
N ASP A 65 -6.57 -7.13 -1.91
CA ASP A 65 -7.15 -6.05 -2.71
C ASP A 65 -7.09 -4.69 -2.02
N ILE A 66 -7.03 -4.66 -0.69
CA ILE A 66 -6.93 -3.41 0.07
C ILE A 66 -5.51 -3.14 0.57
N SER A 67 -4.52 -3.85 0.02
CA SER A 67 -3.13 -3.59 0.38
C SER A 67 -2.60 -2.32 -0.27
N MET A 68 -1.56 -1.73 0.33
CA MET A 68 -0.88 -0.58 -0.25
C MET A 68 -0.31 -0.94 -1.63
N GLU A 69 0.24 -2.14 -1.76
CA GLU A 69 0.82 -2.60 -3.01
C GLU A 69 -0.24 -2.64 -4.13
N ALA A 70 -1.44 -3.12 -3.83
CA ALA A 70 -2.52 -3.14 -4.80
C ALA A 70 -2.99 -1.74 -5.17
N LEU A 71 -2.96 -0.80 -4.22
CA LEU A 71 -3.32 0.59 -4.47
C LEU A 71 -2.30 1.27 -5.39
N VAL A 72 -1.02 1.07 -5.11
CA VAL A 72 0.09 1.74 -5.81
C VAL A 72 0.07 1.46 -7.32
N ILE A 73 -0.27 0.24 -7.71
CA ILE A 73 -0.24 -0.15 -9.13
C ILE A 73 -1.48 0.30 -9.91
N LYS A 74 -2.47 0.86 -9.24
CA LYS A 74 -3.70 1.35 -9.89
C LYS A 74 -3.53 2.77 -10.43
N SER A 75 -4.19 3.05 -11.54
CA SER A 75 -4.33 4.42 -12.04
C SER A 75 -5.32 5.19 -11.16
N PRO A 76 -5.10 6.45 -10.84
CA PRO A 76 -3.99 7.32 -11.30
C PRO A 76 -2.74 7.23 -10.42
N TRP A 77 -2.77 6.47 -9.33
CA TRP A 77 -1.71 6.45 -8.32
C TRP A 77 -0.37 5.99 -8.88
N CYS A 78 -0.38 5.09 -9.86
CA CYS A 78 0.85 4.56 -10.43
C CYS A 78 1.74 5.64 -11.03
N SER A 79 1.17 6.78 -11.44
CA SER A 79 1.95 7.89 -11.98
C SER A 79 2.83 8.58 -10.94
N LEU A 80 2.59 8.33 -9.65
CA LEU A 80 3.36 8.92 -8.56
C LEU A 80 4.64 8.12 -8.24
N PHE A 81 4.81 6.96 -8.84
CA PHE A 81 5.87 6.02 -8.51
C PHE A 81 6.77 5.74 -9.71
N SER A 82 8.02 5.35 -9.43
CA SER A 82 8.96 4.94 -10.47
C SER A 82 8.65 3.52 -10.93
N GLU A 83 9.21 3.12 -12.07
CA GLU A 83 9.07 1.77 -12.58
C GLU A 83 9.57 0.73 -11.57
N ASP A 84 10.69 1.01 -10.89
CA ASP A 84 11.25 0.12 -9.89
C ASP A 84 10.31 -0.05 -8.71
N GLU A 85 9.68 1.03 -8.27
CA GLU A 85 8.72 0.99 -7.17
C GLU A 85 7.49 0.17 -7.54
N LEU A 86 6.98 0.37 -8.75
CA LEU A 86 5.82 -0.38 -9.25
C LEU A 86 6.15 -1.86 -9.39
N GLU A 87 7.35 -2.18 -9.88
CA GLU A 87 7.78 -3.56 -10.02
C GLU A 87 7.87 -4.25 -8.65
N ASN A 88 8.41 -3.56 -7.65
CA ASN A 88 8.47 -4.10 -6.29
C ASN A 88 7.08 -4.43 -5.75
N ALA A 89 6.11 -3.55 -6.00
CA ALA A 89 4.73 -3.77 -5.57
C ALA A 89 4.14 -5.01 -6.24
N ARG A 90 4.35 -5.13 -7.57
CA ARG A 90 3.86 -6.29 -8.33
C ARG A 90 4.46 -7.59 -7.85
N LYS A 91 5.77 -7.60 -7.64
CA LYS A 91 6.48 -8.82 -7.18
C LYS A 91 5.98 -9.30 -5.83
N ARG A 92 5.71 -8.37 -4.92
CA ARG A 92 5.16 -8.73 -3.60
C ARG A 92 3.79 -9.38 -3.73
N LEU A 93 2.94 -8.82 -4.58
CA LEU A 93 1.59 -9.36 -4.80
C LEU A 93 1.66 -10.72 -5.50
N GLU A 94 2.55 -10.88 -6.48
CA GLU A 94 2.74 -12.14 -7.18
C GLU A 94 3.18 -13.26 -6.25
N GLY A 95 3.98 -12.92 -5.23
CA GLY A 95 4.41 -13.88 -4.22
C GLY A 95 3.26 -14.51 -3.45
N TYR A 96 2.09 -13.86 -3.44
CA TYR A 96 0.88 -14.37 -2.80
C TYR A 96 -0.16 -14.81 -3.83
N ASN A 97 0.23 -14.96 -5.09
CA ASN A 97 -0.67 -15.34 -6.19
C ASN A 97 -1.83 -14.38 -6.41
N PHE A 98 -1.61 -13.10 -6.10
CA PHE A 98 -2.62 -12.08 -6.35
C PHE A 98 -2.81 -11.90 -7.86
N LYS A 99 -4.04 -11.85 -8.31
CA LYS A 99 -4.35 -11.68 -9.73
C LYS A 99 -4.56 -10.21 -10.06
N PHE A 100 -3.84 -9.75 -11.07
CA PHE A 100 -4.00 -8.40 -11.59
C PHE A 100 -5.08 -8.36 -12.67
N GLU A 101 -5.76 -7.24 -12.76
CA GLU A 101 -6.70 -7.01 -13.86
C GLU A 101 -6.04 -6.23 -14.98
#